data_42e4a9d9091d7a300c91e0e57e85741a
#
_entry.id   42e4a9d9091d7a300c91e0e57e85741a
#
_cell.length_a   1.000
_cell.length_b   1.000
_cell.length_c   1.000
_cell.angle_alpha   90.00
_cell.angle_beta   90.00
_cell.angle_gamma   90.00
#
_symmetry.space_group_name_H-M   'P 1'
#
loop_
_entity.id
_entity.type
_entity.pdbx_description
1 polymer ?
#
loop_
_entity_poly.entity_id
_entity_poly.type
_entity_poly.pdbx_seq_one_letter_code
_entity_poly.pdbx_strand_id
1 'polypeptide(L)'
;KEDSLDVNFLISEGELVKVRKIIIEGNSKTYENVIRRELMIFPGDTFSRKKLLESYRDIFMLNFFRDITPNVVPVGNDEIDVIFDIEEKESGQANFSMGYSGVTGFQGGGGFQFPNFLGKGQLLSISYNRGLSNSYQFSANQSESISQSFNIEFQEPWLFDTPNLVGGSFYYQEKGQTN
;
A
#
# COMPACT_ATOMS: atom_id res chain seq x y z
N LYS A 1 51.69 -4.38 -31.17
CA LYS A 1 50.52 -3.93 -31.94
C LYS A 1 49.39 -3.81 -30.94
N GLU A 2 49.05 -2.57 -30.61
CA GLU A 2 47.81 -2.30 -29.84
C GLU A 2 46.63 -2.54 -30.81
N ASP A 3 45.79 -3.50 -30.51
CA ASP A 3 44.53 -3.69 -31.20
C ASP A 3 43.58 -2.60 -30.70
N SER A 4 43.43 -1.52 -31.46
CA SER A 4 42.45 -0.49 -31.23
C SER A 4 41.16 -0.79 -32.00
N LEU A 5 40.02 -0.70 -31.34
CA LEU A 5 38.68 -0.84 -31.93
C LEU A 5 38.02 0.55 -31.97
N ASP A 6 37.67 1.01 -33.15
CA ASP A 6 36.89 2.22 -33.33
C ASP A 6 35.40 1.87 -33.34
N VAL A 7 34.63 2.41 -32.36
CA VAL A 7 33.19 2.21 -32.27
C VAL A 7 32.47 3.52 -32.62
N ASN A 8 31.71 3.50 -33.69
CA ASN A 8 30.90 4.62 -34.13
C ASN A 8 29.42 4.38 -33.70
N PHE A 9 28.90 5.31 -32.91
CA PHE A 9 27.48 5.34 -32.55
C PHE A 9 26.72 6.31 -33.44
N LEU A 10 25.77 5.79 -34.22
CA LEU A 10 24.84 6.60 -34.99
C LEU A 10 23.57 6.78 -34.12
N ILE A 11 23.33 7.98 -33.63
CA ILE A 11 22.17 8.33 -32.82
C ILE A 11 21.23 9.16 -33.69
N SER A 12 20.00 8.68 -33.86
CA SER A 12 18.90 9.44 -34.45
C SER A 12 17.98 9.89 -33.34
N GLU A 13 17.94 11.18 -33.08
CA GLU A 13 17.03 11.77 -32.11
C GLU A 13 15.69 12.06 -32.80
N GLY A 14 14.58 11.68 -32.13
CA GLY A 14 13.22 12.03 -32.55
C GLY A 14 12.83 13.43 -32.09
N GLU A 15 11.67 13.90 -32.53
CA GLU A 15 11.11 15.17 -32.09
C GLU A 15 10.66 15.10 -30.62
N LEU A 16 10.79 16.24 -29.92
CA LEU A 16 10.33 16.35 -28.53
C LEU A 16 8.81 16.43 -28.52
N VAL A 17 8.18 15.48 -27.85
CA VAL A 17 6.74 15.39 -27.72
C VAL A 17 6.31 15.85 -26.33
N LYS A 18 5.23 16.65 -26.23
CA LYS A 18 4.69 17.13 -24.96
C LYS A 18 3.50 16.30 -24.50
N VAL A 19 3.38 16.14 -23.20
CA VAL A 19 2.22 15.53 -22.58
C VAL A 19 1.08 16.55 -22.56
N ARG A 20 0.01 16.28 -23.30
CA ARG A 20 -1.18 17.15 -23.34
C ARG A 20 -2.04 16.94 -22.10
N LYS A 21 -2.38 15.71 -21.79
CA LYS A 21 -3.17 15.34 -20.62
C LYS A 21 -2.84 13.93 -20.12
N ILE A 22 -3.20 13.70 -18.87
CA ILE A 22 -3.11 12.38 -18.23
C ILE A 22 -4.52 11.96 -17.86
N ILE A 23 -4.91 10.78 -18.33
CA ILE A 23 -6.22 10.17 -18.13
C ILE A 23 -5.99 8.95 -17.23
N ILE A 24 -6.83 8.80 -16.21
CA ILE A 24 -6.84 7.64 -15.32
C ILE A 24 -8.22 7.00 -15.47
N GLU A 25 -8.23 5.71 -15.80
CA GLU A 25 -9.45 4.94 -16.05
C GLU A 25 -9.44 3.66 -15.22
N GLY A 26 -10.63 3.14 -14.86
CA GLY A 26 -10.75 1.89 -14.11
C GLY A 26 -10.74 2.02 -12.58
N ASN A 27 -10.46 3.19 -12.04
CA ASN A 27 -10.48 3.47 -10.61
C ASN A 27 -11.91 3.68 -10.07
N SER A 28 -12.62 2.60 -9.81
CA SER A 28 -14.01 2.63 -9.33
C SER A 28 -14.16 2.90 -7.83
N LYS A 29 -13.17 2.47 -7.02
CA LYS A 29 -13.15 2.58 -5.55
C LYS A 29 -12.15 3.63 -5.08
N THR A 30 -10.98 3.69 -5.72
CA THR A 30 -9.88 4.58 -5.34
C THR A 30 -10.10 5.97 -5.93
N TYR A 31 -10.02 6.99 -5.10
CA TYR A 31 -10.08 8.36 -5.57
C TYR A 31 -8.92 8.68 -6.51
N GLU A 32 -9.19 9.42 -7.56
CA GLU A 32 -8.22 9.76 -8.60
C GLU A 32 -6.99 10.51 -8.05
N ASN A 33 -7.17 11.38 -7.03
CA ASN A 33 -6.08 12.10 -6.40
C ASN A 33 -5.06 11.17 -5.71
N VAL A 34 -5.49 9.99 -5.22
CA VAL A 34 -4.59 8.97 -4.63
C VAL A 34 -3.61 8.44 -5.66
N ILE A 35 -4.04 8.36 -6.92
CA ILE A 35 -3.21 7.89 -8.03
C ILE A 35 -2.37 9.06 -8.58
N ARG A 36 -2.99 10.23 -8.76
CA ARG A 36 -2.32 11.41 -9.33
C ARG A 36 -1.12 11.88 -8.54
N ARG A 37 -1.15 11.78 -7.22
CA ARG A 37 -0.05 12.20 -6.36
C ARG A 37 1.22 11.34 -6.49
N GLU A 38 1.09 10.14 -7.05
CA GLU A 38 2.21 9.24 -7.33
C GLU A 38 2.81 9.44 -8.74
N LEU A 39 2.26 10.37 -9.52
CA LEU A 39 2.75 10.62 -10.87
C LEU A 39 4.00 11.51 -10.84
N MET A 40 5.01 11.11 -11.64
CA MET A 40 6.22 11.88 -11.88
C MET A 40 6.17 12.66 -13.20
N ILE A 41 5.09 12.50 -13.97
CA ILE A 41 4.85 13.15 -15.26
C ILE A 41 3.59 14.00 -15.16
N PHE A 42 3.62 15.20 -15.74
CA PHE A 42 2.53 16.16 -15.65
C PHE A 42 2.16 16.73 -17.02
N PRO A 43 0.91 17.21 -17.21
CA PRO A 43 0.54 17.94 -18.41
C PRO A 43 1.45 19.14 -18.65
N GLY A 44 1.92 19.29 -19.90
CA GLY A 44 2.90 20.30 -20.30
C GLY A 44 4.36 19.86 -20.23
N ASP A 45 4.67 18.76 -19.54
CA ASP A 45 6.02 18.20 -19.53
C ASP A 45 6.42 17.66 -20.89
N THR A 46 7.72 17.69 -21.18
CA THR A 46 8.28 16.87 -22.26
C THR A 46 8.17 15.40 -21.85
N PHE A 47 7.64 14.59 -22.77
CA PHE A 47 7.46 13.17 -22.50
C PHE A 47 8.79 12.47 -22.17
N SER A 48 8.78 11.71 -21.11
CA SER A 48 9.89 10.90 -20.68
C SER A 48 9.44 9.50 -20.31
N ARG A 49 9.92 8.51 -21.06
CA ARG A 49 9.64 7.11 -20.75
C ARG A 49 10.10 6.73 -19.34
N LYS A 50 11.19 7.32 -18.86
CA LYS A 50 11.68 7.10 -17.50
C LYS A 50 10.66 7.56 -16.48
N LYS A 51 10.16 8.80 -16.59
CA LYS A 51 9.12 9.34 -15.68
C LYS A 51 7.82 8.53 -15.74
N LEU A 52 7.43 8.03 -16.93
CA LEU A 52 6.26 7.17 -17.08
C LEU A 52 6.42 5.86 -16.31
N LEU A 53 7.58 5.21 -16.42
CA LEU A 53 7.88 3.96 -15.70
C LEU A 53 8.02 4.17 -14.19
N GLU A 54 8.55 5.31 -13.75
CA GLU A 54 8.60 5.69 -12.34
C GLU A 54 7.18 5.88 -11.80
N SER A 55 6.33 6.63 -12.51
CA SER A 55 4.91 6.79 -12.15
C SER A 55 4.17 5.45 -12.07
N TYR A 56 4.36 4.58 -13.06
CA TYR A 56 3.79 3.24 -13.05
C TYR A 56 4.21 2.45 -11.80
N ARG A 57 5.52 2.45 -11.49
CA ARG A 57 6.07 1.74 -10.34
C ARG A 57 5.50 2.29 -9.04
N ASP A 58 5.44 3.62 -8.89
CA ASP A 58 5.01 4.26 -7.65
C ASP A 58 3.50 4.02 -7.42
N ILE A 59 2.67 4.07 -8.47
CA ILE A 59 1.25 3.66 -8.38
C ILE A 59 1.15 2.15 -8.02
N PHE A 60 1.96 1.30 -8.63
CA PHE A 60 1.93 -0.14 -8.35
C PHE A 60 2.34 -0.46 -6.91
N MET A 61 3.26 0.31 -6.34
CA MET A 61 3.71 0.19 -4.94
C MET A 61 2.62 0.47 -3.91
N LEU A 62 1.57 1.22 -4.26
CA LEU A 62 0.38 1.40 -3.39
C LEU A 62 -0.30 0.06 -3.07
N ASN A 63 -0.11 -0.94 -3.92
CA ASN A 63 -0.67 -2.28 -3.73
C ASN A 63 -2.21 -2.34 -3.69
N PHE A 64 -2.89 -1.37 -4.30
CA PHE A 64 -4.35 -1.31 -4.42
C PHE A 64 -4.86 -1.88 -5.75
N PHE A 65 -3.96 -2.11 -6.69
CA PHE A 65 -4.27 -2.46 -8.06
C PHE A 65 -3.74 -3.86 -8.40
N ARG A 66 -4.49 -4.57 -9.22
CA ARG A 66 -4.10 -5.88 -9.78
C ARG A 66 -3.20 -5.70 -10.97
N ASP A 67 -3.59 -4.77 -11.84
CA ASP A 67 -2.85 -4.41 -13.03
C ASP A 67 -2.94 -2.92 -13.32
N ILE A 68 -1.92 -2.40 -13.99
CA ILE A 68 -1.82 -1.01 -14.43
C ILE A 68 -1.19 -1.03 -15.81
N THR A 69 -1.92 -0.61 -16.83
CA THR A 69 -1.42 -0.55 -18.20
C THR A 69 -1.27 0.91 -18.63
N PRO A 70 -0.04 1.44 -18.67
CA PRO A 70 0.22 2.76 -19.20
C PRO A 70 0.20 2.74 -20.73
N ASN A 71 -0.68 3.53 -21.35
CA ASN A 71 -0.80 3.72 -22.77
C ASN A 71 -0.44 5.14 -23.16
N VAL A 72 0.23 5.30 -24.30
CA VAL A 72 0.61 6.59 -24.86
C VAL A 72 -0.08 6.74 -26.22
N VAL A 73 -0.94 7.74 -26.34
CA VAL A 73 -1.73 7.98 -27.55
C VAL A 73 -1.28 9.30 -28.20
N PRO A 74 -0.70 9.26 -29.42
CA PRO A 74 -0.35 10.47 -30.14
C PRO A 74 -1.58 11.32 -30.47
N VAL A 75 -1.44 12.65 -30.28
CA VAL A 75 -2.48 13.64 -30.59
C VAL A 75 -1.85 14.76 -31.42
N GLY A 76 -2.04 14.69 -32.71
CA GLY A 76 -1.33 15.61 -33.61
C GLY A 76 0.15 15.25 -33.79
N ASN A 77 0.98 16.26 -34.07
CA ASN A 77 2.41 16.03 -34.39
C ASN A 77 3.33 16.07 -33.16
N ASP A 78 3.02 16.93 -32.18
CA ASP A 78 3.95 17.25 -31.08
C ASP A 78 3.38 16.95 -29.68
N GLU A 79 2.19 16.34 -29.60
CA GLU A 79 1.50 16.08 -28.34
C GLU A 79 1.06 14.63 -28.20
N ILE A 80 1.01 14.19 -26.96
CA ILE A 80 0.49 12.87 -26.58
C ILE A 80 -0.44 12.96 -25.37
N ASP A 81 -1.38 12.05 -25.33
CA ASP A 81 -2.12 11.73 -24.10
C ASP A 81 -1.51 10.49 -23.44
N VAL A 82 -1.38 10.54 -22.13
CA VAL A 82 -0.95 9.39 -21.32
C VAL A 82 -2.20 8.85 -20.61
N ILE A 83 -2.50 7.57 -20.82
CA ILE A 83 -3.65 6.90 -20.24
C ILE A 83 -3.13 5.82 -19.31
N PHE A 84 -3.54 5.86 -18.04
CA PHE A 84 -3.34 4.76 -17.11
C PHE A 84 -4.64 3.98 -16.97
N ASP A 85 -4.70 2.80 -17.58
CA ASP A 85 -5.81 1.87 -17.42
C ASP A 85 -5.52 0.98 -16.21
N ILE A 86 -6.40 1.02 -15.21
CA ILE A 86 -6.17 0.47 -13.89
C ILE A 86 -7.22 -0.60 -13.57
N GLU A 87 -6.76 -1.77 -13.18
CA GLU A 87 -7.60 -2.81 -12.62
C GLU A 87 -7.44 -2.84 -11.09
N GLU A 88 -8.48 -2.47 -10.35
CA GLU A 88 -8.47 -2.50 -8.89
C GLU A 88 -8.60 -3.92 -8.35
N LYS A 89 -7.96 -4.19 -7.21
CA LYS A 89 -8.13 -5.43 -6.47
C LYS A 89 -8.86 -5.21 -5.15
N GLU A 90 -9.44 -6.28 -4.61
CA GLU A 90 -9.93 -6.28 -3.25
C GLU A 90 -8.72 -6.22 -2.29
N SER A 91 -8.63 -5.12 -1.55
CA SER A 91 -7.47 -4.84 -0.68
C SER A 91 -7.71 -5.18 0.79
N GLY A 92 -8.96 -5.45 1.19
CA GLY A 92 -9.29 -5.88 2.55
C GLY A 92 -8.69 -7.25 2.88
N GLN A 93 -8.06 -7.37 4.04
CA GLN A 93 -7.46 -8.60 4.53
C GLN A 93 -8.08 -8.97 5.88
N ALA A 94 -8.37 -10.26 6.06
CA ALA A 94 -8.75 -10.84 7.34
C ALA A 94 -7.70 -11.87 7.75
N ASN A 95 -7.25 -11.83 8.99
CA ASN A 95 -6.35 -12.82 9.55
C ASN A 95 -6.95 -13.43 10.80
N PHE A 96 -6.69 -14.72 10.99
CA PHE A 96 -7.07 -15.47 12.18
C PHE A 96 -5.89 -16.30 12.63
N SER A 97 -5.67 -16.33 13.93
CA SER A 97 -4.63 -17.13 14.55
C SER A 97 -5.17 -17.91 15.72
N MET A 98 -4.68 -19.12 15.90
CA MET A 98 -5.02 -19.99 17.03
C MET A 98 -3.81 -20.84 17.39
N GLY A 99 -3.51 -20.94 18.65
CA GLY A 99 -2.37 -21.71 19.14
C GLY A 99 -2.56 -22.18 20.57
N TYR A 100 -1.79 -23.19 20.95
CA TYR A 100 -1.69 -23.69 22.31
C TYR A 100 -0.22 -23.76 22.72
N SER A 101 0.07 -23.30 23.91
CA SER A 101 1.38 -23.40 24.54
C SER A 101 1.24 -23.95 25.95
N GLY A 102 2.15 -24.83 26.35
CA GLY A 102 2.15 -25.38 27.73
C GLY A 102 2.35 -24.33 28.83
N VAL A 103 2.88 -23.15 28.45
CA VAL A 103 3.14 -22.03 29.38
C VAL A 103 1.97 -21.03 29.39
N THR A 104 1.45 -20.71 28.22
CA THR A 104 0.45 -19.64 28.06
C THR A 104 -0.97 -20.17 27.79
N GLY A 105 -1.15 -21.49 27.73
CA GLY A 105 -2.44 -22.12 27.46
C GLY A 105 -2.90 -21.90 26.02
N PHE A 106 -4.23 -21.83 25.84
CA PHE A 106 -4.87 -21.59 24.55
C PHE A 106 -4.93 -20.09 24.23
N GLN A 107 -4.52 -19.73 23.02
CA GLN A 107 -4.55 -18.37 22.51
C GLN A 107 -5.24 -18.34 21.15
N GLY A 108 -6.04 -17.32 20.90
CA GLY A 108 -6.67 -17.11 19.63
C GLY A 108 -6.92 -15.62 19.39
N GLY A 109 -6.93 -15.24 18.12
CA GLY A 109 -7.20 -13.87 17.75
C GLY A 109 -7.51 -13.74 16.28
N GLY A 110 -7.93 -12.55 15.91
CA GLY A 110 -8.18 -12.21 14.53
C GLY A 110 -8.18 -10.71 14.33
N GLY A 111 -8.07 -10.32 13.07
CA GLY A 111 -8.09 -8.92 12.71
C GLY A 111 -8.51 -8.70 11.27
N PHE A 112 -8.83 -7.45 11.00
CA PHE A 112 -9.14 -6.93 9.67
C PHE A 112 -8.23 -5.76 9.38
N GLN A 113 -7.75 -5.69 8.15
CA GLN A 113 -6.94 -4.59 7.66
C GLN A 113 -7.49 -4.10 6.33
N PHE A 114 -7.69 -2.80 6.22
CA PHE A 114 -8.21 -2.12 5.04
C PHE A 114 -7.19 -1.06 4.58
N PRO A 115 -6.25 -1.41 3.65
CA PRO A 115 -5.16 -0.53 3.25
C PRO A 115 -5.58 0.64 2.35
N ASN A 116 -6.75 0.60 1.75
CA ASN A 116 -7.33 1.70 0.98
C ASN A 116 -8.70 2.05 1.54
N PHE A 117 -8.74 2.39 2.82
CA PHE A 117 -10.00 2.67 3.50
C PHE A 117 -10.72 3.85 2.87
N LEU A 118 -11.98 3.66 2.52
CA LEU A 118 -12.83 4.63 1.80
C LEU A 118 -12.24 5.12 0.46
N GLY A 119 -11.31 4.39 -0.15
CA GLY A 119 -10.69 4.78 -1.43
C GLY A 119 -9.70 5.94 -1.34
N LYS A 120 -9.33 6.36 -0.15
CA LYS A 120 -8.46 7.54 0.10
C LYS A 120 -6.99 7.19 0.32
N GLY A 121 -6.62 5.91 0.20
CA GLY A 121 -5.27 5.44 0.49
C GLY A 121 -4.95 5.36 1.99
N GLN A 122 -5.96 5.52 2.85
CA GLN A 122 -5.85 5.42 4.30
C GLN A 122 -5.75 3.97 4.73
N LEU A 123 -5.06 3.72 5.84
CA LEU A 123 -5.03 2.40 6.46
C LEU A 123 -5.93 2.38 7.69
N LEU A 124 -6.85 1.42 7.75
CA LEU A 124 -7.59 1.07 8.96
C LEU A 124 -7.28 -0.38 9.32
N SER A 125 -6.84 -0.62 10.55
CA SER A 125 -6.59 -1.96 11.09
C SER A 125 -7.33 -2.14 12.41
N ILE A 126 -7.98 -3.29 12.57
CA ILE A 126 -8.71 -3.66 13.78
C ILE A 126 -8.28 -5.07 14.14
N SER A 127 -7.85 -5.29 15.39
CA SER A 127 -7.48 -6.62 15.85
C SER A 127 -7.97 -6.90 17.27
N TYR A 128 -8.31 -8.16 17.50
CA TYR A 128 -8.69 -8.69 18.79
C TYR A 128 -7.93 -9.99 19.07
N ASN A 129 -7.35 -10.10 20.25
CA ASN A 129 -6.68 -11.30 20.70
C ASN A 129 -7.13 -11.66 22.10
N ARG A 130 -7.28 -12.96 22.34
CA ARG A 130 -7.62 -13.52 23.65
C ARG A 130 -6.74 -14.73 23.93
N GLY A 131 -6.15 -14.76 25.12
CA GLY A 131 -5.36 -15.87 25.60
C GLY A 131 -5.80 -16.30 27.00
N LEU A 132 -5.75 -17.60 27.25
CA LEU A 132 -5.87 -18.19 28.56
C LEU A 132 -4.46 -18.56 29.00
N SER A 133 -3.95 -17.93 30.03
CA SER A 133 -2.63 -18.25 30.58
C SER A 133 -2.80 -19.05 31.87
N ASN A 134 -2.31 -20.27 31.86
CA ASN A 134 -2.20 -21.08 33.08
C ASN A 134 -0.84 -20.78 33.70
N SER A 135 -0.80 -19.94 34.73
CA SER A 135 0.40 -19.76 35.51
C SER A 135 0.58 -20.98 36.41
N TYR A 136 1.43 -21.91 36.01
CA TYR A 136 2.00 -22.90 36.92
C TYR A 136 3.08 -22.21 37.78
N GLN A 137 2.67 -21.37 38.72
CA GLN A 137 3.57 -21.05 39.84
C GLN A 137 3.48 -22.20 40.82
N PHE A 138 4.61 -22.57 41.38
CA PHE A 138 4.86 -23.65 42.34
C PHE A 138 4.13 -23.44 43.69
N SER A 139 3.06 -22.70 43.71
CA SER A 139 2.16 -22.47 44.84
C SER A 139 0.80 -23.10 44.55
N ALA A 140 0.25 -23.73 45.56
CA ALA A 140 -0.97 -24.55 45.53
C ALA A 140 -2.29 -23.83 45.10
N ASN A 141 -2.21 -22.62 44.58
CA ASN A 141 -3.34 -21.87 44.03
C ASN A 141 -3.14 -21.77 42.52
N GLN A 142 -3.88 -22.55 41.77
CA GLN A 142 -4.03 -22.42 40.32
C GLN A 142 -4.84 -21.14 40.02
N SER A 143 -4.18 -20.09 39.63
CA SER A 143 -4.89 -18.90 39.09
C SER A 143 -4.83 -18.94 37.59
N GLU A 144 -5.98 -19.18 36.96
CA GLU A 144 -6.13 -18.96 35.52
C GLU A 144 -6.17 -17.45 35.26
N SER A 145 -5.29 -16.96 34.40
CA SER A 145 -5.37 -15.56 33.96
C SER A 145 -5.86 -15.49 32.53
N ILE A 146 -6.89 -14.71 32.33
CA ILE A 146 -7.42 -14.38 31.00
C ILE A 146 -6.77 -13.07 30.58
N SER A 147 -6.16 -13.07 29.41
CA SER A 147 -5.66 -11.85 28.78
C SER A 147 -6.45 -11.60 27.51
N GLN A 148 -7.02 -10.42 27.37
CA GLN A 148 -7.67 -9.99 26.14
C GLN A 148 -7.13 -8.63 25.73
N SER A 149 -6.95 -8.45 24.42
CA SER A 149 -6.50 -7.18 23.86
C SER A 149 -7.31 -6.82 22.62
N PHE A 150 -7.57 -5.54 22.50
CA PHE A 150 -8.23 -4.94 21.35
C PHE A 150 -7.38 -3.78 20.88
N ASN A 151 -7.16 -3.70 19.56
CA ASN A 151 -6.42 -2.62 18.94
C ASN A 151 -7.14 -2.10 17.71
N ILE A 152 -7.25 -0.78 17.60
CA ILE A 152 -7.64 -0.07 16.37
C ILE A 152 -6.49 0.85 15.99
N GLU A 153 -6.09 0.80 14.74
CA GLU A 153 -5.06 1.66 14.16
C GLU A 153 -5.61 2.34 12.91
N PHE A 154 -5.34 3.63 12.79
CA PHE A 154 -5.67 4.42 11.62
C PHE A 154 -4.44 5.21 11.18
N GLN A 155 -4.17 5.23 9.86
CA GLN A 155 -3.09 6.01 9.26
C GLN A 155 -3.61 6.77 8.05
N GLU A 156 -3.26 8.06 7.98
CA GLU A 156 -3.45 8.94 6.84
C GLU A 156 -2.06 9.24 6.24
N PRO A 157 -1.72 8.72 5.06
CA PRO A 157 -0.40 8.92 4.48
C PRO A 157 -0.21 10.31 3.86
N TRP A 158 -1.31 11.01 3.54
CA TRP A 158 -1.28 12.30 2.88
C TRP A 158 -2.19 13.31 3.58
N LEU A 159 -1.76 13.77 4.75
CA LEU A 159 -2.53 14.73 5.51
C LEU A 159 -2.61 16.08 4.76
N PHE A 160 -3.83 16.55 4.48
CA PHE A 160 -4.10 17.78 3.71
C PHE A 160 -3.42 17.82 2.34
N ASP A 161 -3.42 16.69 1.61
CA ASP A 161 -2.76 16.52 0.31
C ASP A 161 -1.25 16.84 0.31
N THR A 162 -0.61 16.71 1.48
CA THR A 162 0.84 16.81 1.64
C THR A 162 1.42 15.43 2.00
N PRO A 163 2.66 15.10 1.61
CA PRO A 163 3.27 13.78 1.87
C PRO A 163 3.69 13.65 3.35
N ASN A 164 2.75 13.90 4.25
CA ASN A 164 2.92 13.78 5.68
C ASN A 164 2.04 12.65 6.21
N LEU A 165 2.68 11.56 6.64
CA LEU A 165 2.00 10.44 7.27
C LEU A 165 1.64 10.81 8.71
N VAL A 166 0.35 10.72 9.03
CA VAL A 166 -0.16 10.86 10.39
C VAL A 166 -0.99 9.63 10.73
N GLY A 167 -0.75 9.08 11.90
CA GLY A 167 -1.49 7.92 12.37
C GLY A 167 -1.70 7.95 13.87
N GLY A 168 -2.68 7.17 14.31
CA GLY A 168 -2.97 6.96 15.71
C GLY A 168 -3.48 5.55 15.96
N SER A 169 -3.25 5.04 17.16
CA SER A 169 -3.77 3.75 17.58
C SER A 169 -4.42 3.86 18.96
N PHE A 170 -5.52 3.13 19.11
CA PHE A 170 -6.14 2.89 20.39
C PHE A 170 -5.93 1.42 20.76
N TYR A 171 -5.30 1.21 21.91
CA TYR A 171 -5.02 -0.10 22.45
C TYR A 171 -5.68 -0.28 23.81
N TYR A 172 -6.45 -1.36 23.96
CA TYR A 172 -7.03 -1.77 25.23
C TYR A 172 -6.57 -3.18 25.56
N GLN A 173 -6.07 -3.38 26.79
CA GLN A 173 -5.71 -4.71 27.30
C GLN A 173 -6.30 -4.90 28.68
N GLU A 174 -6.92 -6.04 28.86
CA GLU A 174 -7.41 -6.51 30.16
C GLU A 174 -6.70 -7.81 30.54
N LYS A 175 -6.30 -7.89 31.80
CA LYS A 175 -5.78 -9.11 32.42
C LYS A 175 -6.65 -9.41 33.64
N GLY A 176 -7.46 -10.45 33.56
CA GLY A 176 -8.30 -10.94 34.65
C GLY A 176 -7.66 -12.15 35.32
N GLN A 177 -7.71 -12.22 36.66
CA GLN A 177 -7.47 -13.45 37.38
C GLN A 177 -8.83 -14.03 37.73
N THR A 178 -9.03 -15.29 37.38
CA THR A 178 -10.18 -16.06 37.88
C THR A 178 -9.78 -16.68 39.20
N ASN A 179 -10.45 -16.27 40.26
CA ASN A 179 -10.29 -16.89 41.58
C ASN A 179 -10.94 -18.28 41.59
#